data_efab414c0209ab06d305827b6c5a4d00
#
_entry.id   efab414c0209ab06d305827b6c5a4d00
#
_cell.length_a   1.000
_cell.length_b   1.000
_cell.length_c   1.000
_cell.angle_alpha   90.00
_cell.angle_beta   90.00
_cell.angle_gamma   90.00
#
_symmetry.space_group_name_H-M   'P 1'
#
loop_
_entity.id
_entity.type
_entity.pdbx_description
1 polymer ?
#
loop_
_entity_poly.entity_id
_entity_poly.type
_entity_poly.pdbx_seq_one_letter_code
_entity_poly.pdbx_strand_id
1 'polypeptide(L)'
;MNLNTSNTYFDLPVSFYFRPVKWFEISAGANVAVLISSTASGELAFQEISQSEEDAYRGISLDYRYFSDEPGEFETTNGTEIRMINGISLEIPKTINAYYDYPDGAETGLYNRFDLGIHAGMNFYINKSLFVGGRINLGLRDITNPEVDRALLETDIDNNLILRDDTDRNLSIQASIGFSF
;
A
#
# COMPACT_ATOMS: atom_id res chain seq x y z
N MET A 1 8.60 1.90 -13.20
CA MET A 1 8.20 0.93 -12.17
C MET A 1 6.69 0.96 -12.06
N ASN A 2 6.05 -0.20 -12.08
CA ASN A 2 4.61 -0.34 -11.88
C ASN A 2 4.41 -1.31 -10.72
N LEU A 3 3.77 -0.85 -9.63
CA LEU A 3 3.59 -1.62 -8.41
C LEU A 3 2.12 -1.55 -8.00
N ASN A 4 1.49 -2.70 -7.82
CA ASN A 4 0.13 -2.83 -7.34
C ASN A 4 0.14 -3.36 -5.91
N THR A 5 -0.23 -2.51 -4.96
CA THR A 5 -0.21 -2.82 -3.53
C THR A 5 -1.60 -3.21 -3.04
N SER A 6 -1.66 -4.22 -2.19
CA SER A 6 -2.88 -4.72 -1.54
C SER A 6 -2.68 -4.83 -0.04
N ASN A 7 -3.41 -4.00 0.70
CA ASN A 7 -3.42 -3.98 2.16
C ASN A 7 -4.74 -4.52 2.68
N THR A 8 -4.67 -5.48 3.61
CA THR A 8 -5.84 -6.09 4.24
C THR A 8 -5.88 -5.74 5.72
N TYR A 9 -6.97 -5.09 6.14
CA TYR A 9 -7.17 -4.66 7.51
C TYR A 9 -8.28 -5.45 8.20
N PHE A 10 -8.07 -5.72 9.49
CA PHE A 10 -9.14 -6.05 10.41
C PHE A 10 -9.59 -4.76 11.10
N ASP A 11 -10.84 -4.36 10.89
CA ASP A 11 -11.40 -3.10 11.36
C ASP A 11 -12.47 -3.33 12.41
N LEU A 12 -12.37 -2.64 13.54
CA LEU A 12 -13.33 -2.69 14.65
C LEU A 12 -13.99 -1.31 14.81
N PRO A 13 -15.16 -1.10 14.20
CA PRO A 13 -15.89 0.16 14.32
C PRO A 13 -16.74 0.24 15.59
N VAL A 14 -16.79 1.42 16.19
CA VAL A 14 -17.76 1.79 17.22
C VAL A 14 -18.60 2.95 16.67
N SER A 15 -19.91 2.72 16.54
CA SER A 15 -20.80 3.65 15.85
C SER A 15 -21.96 4.07 16.76
N PHE A 16 -22.32 5.33 16.68
CA PHE A 16 -23.56 5.87 17.20
C PHE A 16 -24.53 6.07 16.06
N TYR A 17 -25.79 5.67 16.30
CA TYR A 17 -26.86 5.75 15.32
C TYR A 17 -27.94 6.70 15.80
N PHE A 18 -28.43 7.55 14.91
CA PHE A 18 -29.54 8.44 15.15
C PHE A 18 -30.56 8.34 14.01
N ARG A 19 -31.80 7.99 14.36
CA ARG A 19 -32.89 7.83 13.41
C ARG A 19 -33.94 8.91 13.61
N PRO A 20 -33.81 10.07 12.93
CA PRO A 20 -34.79 11.17 13.07
C PRO A 20 -36.17 10.82 12.53
N VAL A 21 -36.24 9.95 11.52
CA VAL A 21 -37.50 9.45 10.93
C VAL A 21 -37.39 7.97 10.63
N LYS A 22 -38.51 7.29 10.51
CA LYS A 22 -38.57 5.82 10.39
C LYS A 22 -37.84 5.24 9.17
N TRP A 23 -37.67 6.03 8.14
CA TRP A 23 -37.05 5.61 6.89
C TRP A 23 -35.59 6.09 6.72
N PHE A 24 -35.07 6.92 7.64
CA PHE A 24 -33.73 7.48 7.51
C PHE A 24 -32.96 7.43 8.84
N GLU A 25 -31.73 6.97 8.76
CA GLU A 25 -30.80 6.85 9.89
C GLU A 25 -29.44 7.39 9.48
N ILE A 26 -28.81 8.11 10.36
CA ILE A 26 -27.42 8.56 10.24
C ILE A 26 -26.57 7.88 11.29
N SER A 27 -25.32 7.66 10.96
CA SER A 27 -24.34 7.10 11.89
C SER A 27 -23.04 7.89 11.84
N ALA A 28 -22.36 7.95 12.98
CA ALA A 28 -21.01 8.45 13.07
C ALA A 28 -20.27 7.69 14.16
N GLY A 29 -18.95 7.60 14.02
CA GLY A 29 -18.16 6.87 15.00
C GLY A 29 -16.67 6.91 14.71
N ALA A 30 -15.96 6.06 15.44
CA ALA A 30 -14.53 5.85 15.27
C ALA A 30 -14.25 4.35 15.10
N ASN A 31 -13.09 4.05 14.56
CA ASN A 31 -12.64 2.68 14.38
C ASN A 31 -11.15 2.55 14.69
N VAL A 32 -10.77 1.35 15.10
CA VAL A 32 -9.39 0.91 15.19
C VAL A 32 -9.19 -0.17 14.16
N ALA A 33 -8.18 -0.02 13.33
CA ALA A 33 -7.85 -1.00 12.32
C ALA A 33 -6.45 -1.59 12.56
N VAL A 34 -6.30 -2.87 12.25
CA VAL A 34 -5.02 -3.59 12.33
C VAL A 34 -4.73 -4.16 10.95
N LEU A 35 -3.58 -3.80 10.40
CA LEU A 35 -3.09 -4.35 9.15
C LEU A 35 -2.62 -5.79 9.37
N ILE A 36 -3.31 -6.74 8.76
CA ILE A 36 -3.06 -8.18 8.90
C ILE A 36 -2.27 -8.77 7.75
N SER A 37 -2.32 -8.14 6.57
CA SER A 37 -1.55 -8.54 5.41
C SER A 37 -1.28 -7.33 4.53
N SER A 38 -0.07 -7.27 4.01
CA SER A 38 0.34 -6.27 3.01
C SER A 38 1.24 -6.94 2.00
N THR A 39 0.81 -6.88 0.75
CA THR A 39 1.54 -7.47 -0.38
C THR A 39 1.55 -6.48 -1.54
N ALA A 40 2.58 -6.55 -2.36
CA ALA A 40 2.58 -5.84 -3.63
C ALA A 40 3.22 -6.68 -4.71
N SER A 41 2.72 -6.54 -5.92
CA SER A 41 3.27 -7.20 -7.11
C SER A 41 3.40 -6.20 -8.24
N GLY A 42 4.40 -6.41 -9.08
CA GLY A 42 4.63 -5.50 -10.18
C GLY A 42 5.85 -5.84 -11.00
N GLU A 43 6.32 -4.83 -11.73
CA GLU A 43 7.48 -4.96 -12.60
C GLU A 43 8.30 -3.67 -12.59
N LEU A 44 9.60 -3.82 -12.42
CA LEU A 44 10.58 -2.79 -12.66
C LEU A 44 11.14 -2.99 -14.06
N ALA A 45 10.65 -2.22 -15.03
CA ALA A 45 11.19 -2.24 -16.39
C ALA A 45 12.33 -1.23 -16.52
N PHE A 46 13.42 -1.64 -17.18
CA PHE A 46 14.51 -0.77 -17.56
C PHE A 46 14.88 -1.01 -19.03
N GLN A 47 15.33 0.04 -19.67
CA GLN A 47 15.81 -0.01 -21.04
C GLN A 47 17.31 -0.20 -21.04
N GLU A 48 17.79 -1.23 -21.70
CA GLU A 48 19.20 -1.44 -21.92
C GLU A 48 19.67 -0.54 -23.08
N ILE A 49 20.58 0.38 -22.79
CA ILE A 49 21.27 1.14 -23.85
C ILE A 49 22.37 0.23 -24.41
N SER A 50 22.02 -0.59 -25.37
CA SER A 50 22.97 -1.38 -26.15
C SER A 50 23.34 -0.63 -27.43
N GLN A 51 24.61 -0.73 -27.85
CA GLN A 51 25.05 -0.20 -29.15
C GLN A 51 24.58 -1.07 -30.35
N SER A 52 23.86 -2.13 -30.12
CA SER A 52 23.24 -2.99 -31.16
C SER A 52 21.74 -2.70 -31.24
N GLU A 53 21.21 -2.63 -32.44
CA GLU A 53 19.87 -2.15 -32.85
C GLU A 53 18.64 -2.86 -32.25
N GLU A 54 18.77 -3.72 -31.26
CA GLU A 54 17.66 -4.28 -30.49
C GLU A 54 17.68 -3.73 -29.07
N ASP A 55 16.97 -2.64 -28.85
CA ASP A 55 16.60 -2.14 -27.52
C ASP A 55 15.77 -3.19 -26.79
N ALA A 56 16.41 -4.06 -26.05
CA ALA A 56 15.71 -5.06 -25.26
C ALA A 56 15.20 -4.41 -23.97
N TYR A 57 13.87 -4.25 -23.87
CA TYR A 57 13.21 -3.99 -22.60
C TYR A 57 13.33 -5.22 -21.71
N ARG A 58 13.81 -5.02 -20.50
CA ARG A 58 13.89 -6.07 -19.52
C ARG A 58 13.16 -5.67 -18.25
N GLY A 59 12.43 -6.62 -17.67
CA GLY A 59 11.70 -6.44 -16.45
C GLY A 59 12.25 -7.30 -15.33
N ILE A 60 12.25 -6.75 -14.12
CA ILE A 60 12.47 -7.48 -12.87
C ILE A 60 11.11 -7.57 -12.20
N SER A 61 10.67 -8.78 -11.88
CA SER A 61 9.42 -8.98 -11.14
C SER A 61 9.56 -8.50 -9.71
N LEU A 62 8.55 -7.79 -9.23
CA LEU A 62 8.42 -7.34 -7.85
C LEU A 62 7.38 -8.24 -7.16
N ASP A 63 7.79 -8.95 -6.09
CA ASP A 63 6.90 -9.78 -5.26
C ASP A 63 7.16 -9.43 -3.80
N TYR A 64 6.45 -8.43 -3.31
CA TYR A 64 6.63 -7.84 -2.00
C TYR A 64 5.67 -8.44 -1.00
N ARG A 65 6.20 -8.90 0.14
CA ARG A 65 5.47 -9.43 1.28
C ARG A 65 5.93 -8.71 2.54
N TYR A 66 5.39 -7.52 2.74
CA TYR A 66 5.90 -6.56 3.74
C TYR A 66 5.98 -7.07 5.19
N PHE A 67 5.32 -8.20 5.53
CA PHE A 67 5.38 -8.79 6.88
C PHE A 67 6.23 -10.06 6.97
N SER A 68 6.64 -10.61 5.86
CA SER A 68 7.45 -11.83 5.80
C SER A 68 8.80 -11.62 5.14
N ASP A 69 8.95 -10.55 4.37
CA ASP A 69 10.25 -10.18 3.83
C ASP A 69 11.09 -9.58 4.96
N GLU A 70 12.39 -9.86 4.96
CA GLU A 70 13.33 -9.35 5.95
C GLU A 70 14.09 -8.16 5.35
N PRO A 71 14.30 -7.07 6.14
CA PRO A 71 15.17 -5.97 5.72
C PRO A 71 16.63 -6.43 5.67
N GLY A 72 17.38 -5.91 4.72
CA GLY A 72 18.81 -6.19 4.58
C GLY A 72 19.16 -6.81 3.24
N GLU A 73 19.89 -7.92 3.27
CA GLU A 73 20.38 -8.55 2.06
C GLU A 73 19.24 -9.02 1.16
N PHE A 74 19.44 -8.77 -0.11
CA PHE A 74 18.55 -9.11 -1.17
C PHE A 74 18.48 -10.63 -1.41
N GLU A 75 17.28 -11.18 -1.47
CA GLU A 75 17.02 -12.56 -1.85
C GLU A 75 16.33 -12.64 -3.21
N THR A 76 16.91 -13.40 -4.14
CA THR A 76 16.25 -13.72 -5.41
C THR A 76 15.41 -14.97 -5.26
N THR A 77 14.12 -14.90 -5.57
CA THR A 77 13.21 -16.04 -5.53
C THR A 77 13.38 -16.99 -6.72
N ASN A 78 13.91 -16.54 -7.86
CA ASN A 78 14.02 -17.31 -9.10
C ASN A 78 15.43 -17.30 -9.72
N GLY A 79 16.45 -17.11 -8.92
CA GLY A 79 17.84 -17.03 -9.39
C GLY A 79 18.21 -15.69 -10.02
N THR A 80 19.44 -15.55 -10.39
CA THR A 80 20.02 -14.34 -10.97
C THR A 80 20.33 -14.52 -12.46
N GLU A 81 20.15 -13.47 -13.22
CA GLU A 81 20.63 -13.37 -14.60
C GLU A 81 21.96 -12.59 -14.59
N ILE A 82 23.03 -13.23 -15.10
CA ILE A 82 24.36 -12.58 -15.16
C ILE A 82 24.48 -11.88 -16.51
N ARG A 83 24.87 -10.60 -16.48
CA ARG A 83 25.16 -9.81 -17.65
C ARG A 83 26.55 -9.23 -17.62
N MET A 84 27.14 -9.13 -18.80
CA MET A 84 28.39 -8.44 -19.01
C MET A 84 28.12 -7.05 -19.59
N ILE A 85 28.34 -6.01 -18.82
CA ILE A 85 28.29 -4.63 -19.28
C ILE A 85 29.72 -4.08 -19.26
N ASN A 86 30.27 -3.73 -20.43
CA ASN A 86 31.64 -3.23 -20.56
C ASN A 86 32.72 -4.13 -19.90
N GLY A 87 32.52 -5.45 -19.93
CA GLY A 87 33.43 -6.42 -19.31
C GLY A 87 33.23 -6.61 -17.80
N ILE A 88 32.25 -5.95 -17.21
CA ILE A 88 31.86 -6.13 -15.79
C ILE A 88 30.68 -7.06 -15.72
N SER A 89 30.81 -8.14 -14.94
CA SER A 89 29.69 -9.04 -14.69
C SER A 89 28.72 -8.37 -13.70
N LEU A 90 27.47 -8.19 -14.11
CA LEU A 90 26.39 -7.67 -13.27
C LEU A 90 25.38 -8.79 -13.04
N GLU A 91 25.14 -9.12 -11.79
CA GLU A 91 24.09 -10.04 -11.41
C GLU A 91 22.77 -9.28 -11.28
N ILE A 92 21.79 -9.65 -12.12
CA ILE A 92 20.46 -9.05 -12.11
C ILE A 92 19.48 -10.08 -11.61
N PRO A 93 18.76 -9.83 -10.51
CA PRO A 93 17.74 -10.73 -10.01
C PRO A 93 16.54 -10.79 -10.96
N LYS A 94 15.87 -11.94 -11.03
CA LYS A 94 14.60 -12.08 -11.77
C LYS A 94 13.41 -11.58 -10.97
N THR A 95 13.48 -11.72 -9.65
CA THR A 95 12.44 -11.30 -8.73
C THR A 95 13.08 -10.69 -7.50
N ILE A 96 12.53 -9.60 -7.00
CA ILE A 96 12.99 -8.92 -5.79
C ILE A 96 11.85 -8.78 -4.79
N ASN A 97 12.18 -8.81 -3.49
CA ASN A 97 11.27 -8.63 -2.37
C ASN A 97 11.17 -7.16 -1.94
N ALA A 98 10.35 -6.87 -0.92
CA ALA A 98 10.04 -5.51 -0.47
C ALA A 98 11.24 -4.72 0.06
N TYR A 99 12.28 -5.40 0.53
CA TYR A 99 13.42 -4.77 1.19
C TYR A 99 14.71 -4.86 0.38
N TYR A 100 14.58 -5.14 -0.92
CA TYR A 100 15.68 -5.01 -1.82
C TYR A 100 16.19 -3.57 -1.82
N ASP A 101 17.50 -3.40 -1.69
CA ASP A 101 18.14 -2.09 -1.67
C ASP A 101 17.74 -1.18 -0.49
N TYR A 102 17.33 -1.79 0.62
CA TYR A 102 17.03 -1.08 1.86
C TYR A 102 18.33 -0.58 2.52
N PRO A 103 18.36 0.62 3.14
CA PRO A 103 19.55 1.07 3.83
C PRO A 103 19.85 0.19 5.03
N ASP A 104 21.12 -0.13 5.20
CA ASP A 104 21.62 -0.85 6.36
C ASP A 104 21.04 -0.27 7.67
N GLY A 105 20.38 -1.11 8.45
CA GLY A 105 19.91 -0.80 9.79
C GLY A 105 18.45 -0.39 9.94
N ALA A 106 17.63 -0.38 8.89
CA ALA A 106 16.19 -0.19 9.06
C ALA A 106 15.53 -1.50 9.50
N GLU A 107 15.27 -1.62 10.80
CA GLU A 107 14.58 -2.77 11.40
C GLU A 107 13.04 -2.64 11.34
N THR A 108 12.51 -1.56 10.77
CA THR A 108 11.08 -1.24 10.79
C THR A 108 10.42 -1.48 9.44
N GLY A 109 9.25 -2.10 9.44
CA GLY A 109 8.48 -2.34 8.21
C GLY A 109 7.95 -1.05 7.57
N LEU A 110 7.70 -1.08 6.25
CA LEU A 110 7.17 0.06 5.49
C LEU A 110 5.80 0.53 6.02
N TYR A 111 4.96 -0.38 6.50
CA TYR A 111 3.61 -0.06 6.92
C TYR A 111 3.43 -0.13 8.43
N ASN A 112 2.78 0.90 8.97
CA ASN A 112 2.29 0.92 10.33
C ASN A 112 1.14 -0.09 10.48
N ARG A 113 1.21 -0.95 11.50
CA ARG A 113 0.21 -2.00 11.71
C ARG A 113 -1.13 -1.50 12.26
N PHE A 114 -1.11 -0.35 12.95
CA PHE A 114 -2.30 0.20 13.60
C PHE A 114 -2.75 1.49 12.92
N ASP A 115 -4.02 1.55 12.55
CA ASP A 115 -4.68 2.76 12.08
C ASP A 115 -5.86 3.10 12.98
N LEU A 116 -6.10 4.40 13.13
CA LEU A 116 -7.26 4.97 13.80
C LEU A 116 -8.06 5.73 12.77
N GLY A 117 -9.37 5.56 12.76
CA GLY A 117 -10.22 6.23 11.80
C GLY A 117 -11.48 6.80 12.43
N ILE A 118 -12.12 7.66 11.67
CA ILE A 118 -13.48 8.13 11.92
C ILE A 118 -14.36 7.79 10.73
N HIS A 119 -15.63 7.56 10.99
CA HIS A 119 -16.57 7.25 9.93
C HIS A 119 -17.89 7.96 10.12
N ALA A 120 -18.56 8.18 8.99
CA ALA A 120 -19.92 8.66 8.94
C ALA A 120 -20.70 7.87 7.89
N GLY A 121 -21.98 7.64 8.16
CA GLY A 121 -22.82 6.86 7.26
C GLY A 121 -24.27 7.26 7.32
N MET A 122 -25.03 6.74 6.37
CA MET A 122 -26.49 6.89 6.32
C MET A 122 -27.15 5.61 5.82
N ASN A 123 -28.33 5.33 6.35
CA ASN A 123 -29.16 4.20 5.96
C ASN A 123 -30.56 4.69 5.57
N PHE A 124 -31.06 4.16 4.47
CA PHE A 124 -32.42 4.38 3.99
C PHE A 124 -33.22 3.09 4.11
N TYR A 125 -34.25 3.09 4.94
CA TYR A 125 -35.13 1.95 5.17
C TYR A 125 -36.19 1.89 4.10
N ILE A 126 -36.19 0.83 3.30
CA ILE A 126 -37.18 0.55 2.26
C ILE A 126 -38.49 0.07 2.91
N ASN A 127 -38.34 -0.69 3.98
CA ASN A 127 -39.45 -1.12 4.82
C ASN A 127 -38.98 -1.18 6.30
N LYS A 128 -39.78 -1.84 7.20
CA LYS A 128 -39.46 -1.88 8.63
C LYS A 128 -38.13 -2.57 8.96
N SER A 129 -37.64 -3.43 8.07
CA SER A 129 -36.47 -4.27 8.31
C SER A 129 -35.36 -4.03 7.28
N LEU A 130 -35.69 -3.91 6.00
CA LEU A 130 -34.71 -3.81 4.91
C LEU A 130 -34.21 -2.39 4.75
N PHE A 131 -32.90 -2.22 4.74
CA PHE A 131 -32.26 -0.94 4.46
C PHE A 131 -31.15 -1.06 3.40
N VAL A 132 -30.87 0.07 2.75
CA VAL A 132 -29.71 0.31 1.91
C VAL A 132 -28.93 1.46 2.52
N GLY A 133 -27.64 1.31 2.64
CA GLY A 133 -26.78 2.31 3.30
C GLY A 133 -25.46 2.56 2.61
N GLY A 134 -24.84 3.65 3.02
CA GLY A 134 -23.48 4.00 2.64
C GLY A 134 -22.69 4.53 3.83
N ARG A 135 -21.41 4.27 3.84
CA ARG A 135 -20.47 4.75 4.86
C ARG A 135 -19.18 5.21 4.22
N ILE A 136 -18.66 6.32 4.71
CA ILE A 136 -17.31 6.82 4.41
C ILE A 136 -16.48 6.66 5.68
N ASN A 137 -15.28 6.12 5.54
CA ASN A 137 -14.32 5.96 6.61
C ASN A 137 -13.00 6.66 6.22
N LEU A 138 -12.45 7.46 7.12
CA LEU A 138 -11.21 8.20 6.95
C LEU A 138 -10.21 7.80 8.05
N GLY A 139 -9.08 7.25 7.65
CA GLY A 139 -7.92 7.04 8.52
C GLY A 139 -7.33 8.36 8.98
N LEU A 140 -6.90 8.43 10.23
CA LEU A 140 -6.33 9.62 10.84
C LEU A 140 -4.82 9.54 10.97
N ARG A 141 -4.26 8.34 10.89
CA ARG A 141 -2.84 8.10 11.01
C ARG A 141 -2.19 7.93 9.64
N ASP A 142 -0.90 8.19 9.62
CA ASP A 142 -0.04 7.78 8.52
C ASP A 142 0.08 6.26 8.52
N ILE A 143 -0.26 5.63 7.41
CA ILE A 143 -0.16 4.17 7.25
C ILE A 143 1.23 3.74 6.79
N THR A 144 2.03 4.63 6.24
CA THR A 144 3.44 4.41 5.92
C THR A 144 4.32 4.82 7.10
N ASN A 145 5.48 4.20 7.19
CA ASN A 145 6.46 4.57 8.20
C ASN A 145 7.40 5.62 7.60
N PRO A 146 7.40 6.86 8.12
CA PRO A 146 8.18 7.95 7.53
C PRO A 146 9.70 7.71 7.56
N GLU A 147 10.19 6.80 8.42
CA GLU A 147 11.62 6.45 8.46
C GLU A 147 12.06 5.67 7.22
N VAL A 148 11.12 5.03 6.55
CA VAL A 148 11.38 4.12 5.42
C VAL A 148 10.58 4.47 4.16
N ASP A 149 9.69 5.44 4.25
CA ASP A 149 9.03 6.01 3.08
C ASP A 149 10.05 6.83 2.27
N ARG A 150 10.29 6.38 1.04
CA ARG A 150 11.25 6.97 0.11
C ARG A 150 10.58 7.54 -1.13
N ALA A 151 9.36 8.00 -0.99
CA ALA A 151 8.70 8.70 -2.08
C ALA A 151 9.56 9.90 -2.51
N LEU A 152 10.09 9.84 -3.73
CA LEU A 152 10.94 10.89 -4.28
C LEU A 152 10.06 12.09 -4.69
N LEU A 153 10.40 13.28 -4.20
CA LEU A 153 9.77 14.52 -4.63
C LEU A 153 10.49 15.10 -5.83
N GLU A 154 11.80 15.35 -5.68
CA GLU A 154 12.63 15.95 -6.71
C GLU A 154 14.13 15.65 -6.44
N THR A 155 14.97 16.09 -7.36
CA THR A 155 16.43 16.05 -7.19
C THR A 155 16.94 17.47 -7.14
N ASP A 156 17.79 17.81 -6.17
CA ASP A 156 18.39 19.13 -6.07
C ASP A 156 19.50 19.38 -7.12
N ILE A 157 20.06 20.58 -7.11
CA ILE A 157 21.12 21.00 -8.05
C ILE A 157 22.38 20.14 -7.91
N ASP A 158 22.61 19.56 -6.74
CA ASP A 158 23.76 18.72 -6.41
C ASP A 158 23.47 17.22 -6.62
N ASN A 159 22.36 16.87 -7.26
CA ASN A 159 21.83 15.52 -7.47
C ASN A 159 21.48 14.75 -6.17
N ASN A 160 21.26 15.43 -5.04
CA ASN A 160 20.73 14.78 -3.87
C ASN A 160 19.22 14.54 -4.03
N LEU A 161 18.75 13.39 -3.55
CA LEU A 161 17.35 13.03 -3.56
C LEU A 161 16.61 13.79 -2.45
N ILE A 162 15.63 14.57 -2.81
CA ILE A 162 14.69 15.20 -1.88
C ILE A 162 13.49 14.27 -1.75
N LEU A 163 13.32 13.68 -0.57
CA LEU A 163 12.19 12.80 -0.29
C LEU A 163 10.95 13.62 0.04
N ARG A 164 9.79 13.09 -0.31
CA ARG A 164 8.50 13.69 0.01
C ARG A 164 8.22 13.44 1.50
N ASP A 165 7.83 14.50 2.20
CA ASP A 165 7.23 14.43 3.53
C ASP A 165 5.71 14.51 3.35
N ASP A 166 5.06 13.37 3.12
CA ASP A 166 3.61 13.27 2.98
C ASP A 166 2.99 12.37 4.05
N THR A 167 1.69 12.34 4.08
CA THR A 167 0.92 11.53 5.01
C THR A 167 -0.06 10.67 4.23
N ASP A 168 0.18 9.39 4.20
CA ASP A 168 -0.68 8.41 3.56
C ASP A 168 -1.81 7.97 4.48
N ARG A 169 -3.05 8.19 4.07
CA ARG A 169 -4.22 7.89 4.87
C ARG A 169 -5.18 6.97 4.15
N ASN A 170 -5.77 6.06 4.90
CA ASN A 170 -6.83 5.22 4.40
C ASN A 170 -8.11 6.03 4.15
N LEU A 171 -8.69 5.87 2.97
CA LEU A 171 -10.04 6.33 2.66
C LEU A 171 -10.83 5.17 2.10
N SER A 172 -11.96 4.86 2.72
CA SER A 172 -12.86 3.84 2.18
C SER A 172 -14.29 4.35 2.04
N ILE A 173 -14.96 3.91 0.98
CA ILE A 173 -16.38 4.15 0.74
C ILE A 173 -17.04 2.78 0.64
N GLN A 174 -18.07 2.57 1.43
CA GLN A 174 -18.79 1.30 1.51
C GLN A 174 -20.26 1.51 1.19
N ALA A 175 -20.82 0.57 0.44
CA ALA A 175 -22.26 0.43 0.27
C ALA A 175 -22.74 -0.86 0.93
N SER A 176 -23.90 -0.85 1.53
CA SER A 176 -24.46 -2.00 2.25
C SER A 176 -25.94 -2.17 1.98
N ILE A 177 -26.38 -3.42 2.01
CA ILE A 177 -27.79 -3.80 2.09
C ILE A 177 -27.90 -4.69 3.32
N GLY A 178 -28.86 -4.43 4.19
CA GLY A 178 -28.98 -5.17 5.43
C GLY A 178 -30.41 -5.25 5.95
N PHE A 179 -30.57 -6.11 6.97
CA PHE A 179 -31.82 -6.28 7.69
C PHE A 179 -31.63 -5.84 9.13
N SER A 180 -32.63 -5.09 9.63
CA SER A 180 -32.75 -4.71 11.05
C SER A 180 -33.92 -5.50 11.66
N PHE A 181 -33.71 -6.08 12.82
CA PHE A 181 -34.68 -6.86 13.56
C PHE A 181 -35.20 -6.07 14.75
#